data_66c75174aacf756a40a5d36b322306d8
#
_entry.id   66c75174aacf756a40a5d36b322306d8
#
_cell.length_a   1.000
_cell.length_b   1.000
_cell.length_c   1.000
_cell.angle_alpha   90.00
_cell.angle_beta   90.00
_cell.angle_gamma   90.00
#
_symmetry.space_group_name_H-M   'P 1'
#
loop_
_entity.id
_entity.type
_entity.pdbx_description
1 polymer ?
#
loop_
_entity_poly.entity_id
_entity_poly.type
_entity_poly.pdbx_seq_one_letter_code
_entity_poly.pdbx_strand_id
1 'polypeptide(L)'
;MTANAAGEAETGPLRLHFDRTIKLVFQGSSISSDSGLLLHRELDDALGLTDMAAEMLFDPRTGRNGQHQLGGFLRQSVFSRLAGWEDVNDADRLRFDPVMRQIVGGKAVKRGAASASAMARFETEMLTQAKNLSALADLPGRWIDTVHDKQPPKFITLDMDSSESPVHGEQEGAMWNGHFQSKCLHPLFVFNQYGDLERCALRPGNVHSADGWEDVLKPVLARYSRSVYPSLQRRRFRTDAAFAIPELFELLEDEGWDYAIRIKGNPKLHVQIDWLTRRRPGRPPNHIVRCYTSFHYRAKS
;
A
#
# COMPACT_ATOMS: atom_id res chain seq x y z
N MET A 1 2.66 33.61 -15.47
CA MET A 1 2.30 32.63 -16.52
C MET A 1 0.79 32.55 -16.54
N THR A 2 0.16 33.09 -17.57
CA THR A 2 -1.30 33.11 -17.72
C THR A 2 -1.74 31.76 -18.29
N ALA A 3 -2.46 30.99 -17.48
CA ALA A 3 -3.09 29.76 -17.96
C ALA A 3 -4.15 30.13 -19.00
N ASN A 4 -4.06 29.57 -20.20
CA ASN A 4 -5.11 29.69 -21.21
C ASN A 4 -6.36 28.98 -20.73
N ALA A 5 -7.49 29.67 -20.73
CA ALA A 5 -8.78 29.19 -20.25
C ALA A 5 -9.40 28.03 -21.03
N ALA A 6 -8.72 27.49 -22.05
CA ALA A 6 -9.18 26.40 -22.91
C ALA A 6 -8.51 25.05 -22.63
N GLY A 7 -7.60 24.95 -21.65
CA GLY A 7 -6.95 23.67 -21.34
C GLY A 7 -6.05 23.10 -22.45
N GLU A 8 -5.70 23.90 -23.46
CA GLU A 8 -4.72 23.51 -24.46
C GLU A 8 -3.33 23.50 -23.80
N ALA A 9 -2.83 22.29 -23.56
CA ALA A 9 -1.45 22.08 -23.13
C ALA A 9 -0.51 22.67 -24.18
N GLU A 10 0.58 23.31 -23.76
CA GLU A 10 1.66 23.71 -24.65
C GLU A 10 2.03 22.53 -25.56
N THR A 11 1.95 22.71 -26.86
CA THR A 11 2.11 21.69 -27.91
C THR A 11 3.56 21.20 -28.08
N GLY A 12 4.42 21.44 -27.12
CA GLY A 12 5.80 21.00 -27.12
C GLY A 12 6.01 19.60 -26.51
N PRO A 13 7.07 18.89 -26.90
CA PRO A 13 7.38 17.61 -26.31
C PRO A 13 7.67 17.77 -24.80
N LEU A 14 7.07 16.92 -23.98
CA LEU A 14 7.33 16.87 -22.55
C LEU A 14 8.81 16.45 -22.34
N ARG A 15 9.54 17.21 -21.55
CA ARG A 15 10.93 16.87 -21.15
C ARG A 15 10.94 16.38 -19.72
N LEU A 16 11.64 15.28 -19.50
CA LEU A 16 11.69 14.61 -18.19
C LEU A 16 12.80 15.22 -17.31
N HIS A 17 12.52 15.37 -16.01
CA HIS A 17 13.48 15.99 -15.07
C HIS A 17 14.69 15.10 -14.80
N PHE A 18 14.50 13.79 -14.70
CA PHE A 18 15.58 12.85 -14.41
C PHE A 18 16.58 12.67 -15.59
N ASP A 19 16.14 12.93 -16.84
CA ASP A 19 17.01 12.99 -18.02
C ASP A 19 16.41 13.93 -19.08
N ARG A 20 16.94 15.14 -19.20
CA ARG A 20 16.46 16.16 -20.13
C ARG A 20 16.76 15.89 -21.60
N THR A 21 17.56 14.86 -21.92
CA THR A 21 17.80 14.45 -23.32
C THR A 21 16.61 13.68 -23.88
N ILE A 22 15.77 13.11 -23.00
CA ILE A 22 14.56 12.38 -23.38
C ILE A 22 13.43 13.36 -23.66
N LYS A 23 12.77 13.16 -24.80
CA LYS A 23 11.57 13.87 -25.20
C LYS A 23 10.42 12.88 -25.30
N LEU A 24 9.34 13.14 -24.59
CA LEU A 24 8.11 12.37 -24.71
C LEU A 24 7.18 13.05 -25.71
N VAL A 25 6.81 12.35 -26.78
CA VAL A 25 5.96 12.83 -27.84
C VAL A 25 4.85 11.81 -28.08
N PHE A 26 3.61 12.25 -27.97
CA PHE A 26 2.43 11.40 -28.23
C PHE A 26 2.08 11.48 -29.73
N GLN A 27 2.31 10.39 -30.45
CA GLN A 27 2.07 10.34 -31.89
C GLN A 27 0.88 9.43 -32.29
N GLY A 28 0.17 8.86 -31.32
CA GLY A 28 -0.99 8.01 -31.59
C GLY A 28 -0.66 6.68 -32.25
N SER A 29 0.62 6.31 -32.35
CA SER A 29 1.06 5.04 -32.93
C SER A 29 1.24 3.96 -31.87
N SER A 30 1.17 2.69 -32.28
CA SER A 30 1.47 1.54 -31.41
C SER A 30 2.93 1.62 -30.96
N ILE A 31 3.16 1.60 -29.65
CA ILE A 31 4.47 1.69 -29.03
C ILE A 31 4.96 0.27 -28.72
N SER A 32 6.19 -0.05 -29.07
CA SER A 32 6.80 -1.36 -28.86
C SER A 32 7.33 -1.59 -27.43
N SER A 33 7.35 -0.54 -26.59
CA SER A 33 7.78 -0.58 -25.20
C SER A 33 6.82 0.18 -24.30
N ASP A 34 6.88 -0.04 -22.99
CA ASP A 34 6.02 0.58 -21.98
C ASP A 34 6.38 2.06 -21.73
N SER A 35 6.40 2.87 -22.78
CA SER A 35 6.85 4.27 -22.72
C SER A 35 6.03 5.13 -21.77
N GLY A 36 4.78 4.76 -21.45
CA GLY A 36 3.97 5.40 -20.41
C GLY A 36 4.61 5.39 -19.03
N LEU A 37 5.48 4.42 -18.75
CA LEU A 37 6.24 4.35 -17.49
C LEU A 37 7.19 5.53 -17.28
N LEU A 38 7.59 6.23 -18.34
CA LEU A 38 8.41 7.45 -18.21
C LEU A 38 7.69 8.56 -17.44
N LEU A 39 6.36 8.64 -17.57
CA LEU A 39 5.56 9.57 -16.76
C LEU A 39 5.53 9.18 -15.29
N HIS A 40 5.42 7.89 -15.01
CA HIS A 40 5.52 7.39 -13.63
C HIS A 40 6.92 7.61 -13.05
N ARG A 41 7.97 7.50 -13.89
CA ARG A 41 9.34 7.80 -13.45
C ARG A 41 9.52 9.29 -13.13
N GLU A 42 8.90 10.19 -13.90
CA GLU A 42 8.88 11.62 -13.61
C GLU A 42 8.13 11.93 -12.33
N LEU A 43 7.01 11.23 -12.09
CA LEU A 43 6.26 11.33 -10.83
C LEU A 43 7.10 10.82 -9.64
N ASP A 44 7.79 9.70 -9.80
CA ASP A 44 8.71 9.17 -8.79
C ASP A 44 9.83 10.17 -8.46
N ASP A 45 10.40 10.83 -9.47
CA ASP A 45 11.41 11.86 -9.27
C ASP A 45 10.86 13.08 -8.49
N ALA A 46 9.62 13.46 -8.77
CA ALA A 46 8.94 14.57 -8.08
C ALA A 46 8.52 14.24 -6.64
N LEU A 47 8.16 12.99 -6.36
CA LEU A 47 7.65 12.53 -5.06
C LEU A 47 8.69 11.74 -4.24
N GLY A 48 9.77 11.29 -4.85
CA GLY A 48 10.93 10.72 -4.19
C GLY A 48 10.75 9.31 -3.61
N LEU A 49 9.77 8.50 -4.06
CA LEU A 49 9.51 7.19 -3.47
C LEU A 49 10.72 6.25 -3.54
N THR A 50 11.28 6.07 -4.74
CA THR A 50 12.39 5.12 -4.92
C THR A 50 13.71 5.64 -4.35
N ASP A 51 13.92 6.93 -4.30
CA ASP A 51 15.09 7.54 -3.68
C ASP A 51 15.00 7.43 -2.15
N MET A 52 13.85 7.74 -1.55
CA MET A 52 13.59 7.51 -0.12
C MET A 52 13.81 6.04 0.26
N ALA A 53 13.29 5.11 -0.54
CA ALA A 53 13.49 3.69 -0.30
C ALA A 53 14.97 3.28 -0.41
N ALA A 54 15.71 3.83 -1.37
CA ALA A 54 17.15 3.55 -1.53
C ALA A 54 17.98 4.04 -0.32
N GLU A 55 17.56 5.13 0.32
CA GLU A 55 18.17 5.64 1.55
C GLU A 55 17.82 4.79 2.79
N MET A 56 16.61 4.26 2.84
CA MET A 56 16.13 3.44 3.97
C MET A 56 16.63 2.01 3.93
N LEU A 57 16.83 1.45 2.75
CA LEU A 57 17.20 0.05 2.57
C LEU A 57 18.70 -0.16 2.80
N PHE A 58 19.03 -1.21 3.52
CA PHE A 58 20.40 -1.65 3.74
C PHE A 58 20.90 -2.52 2.58
N ASP A 59 22.01 -2.13 1.98
CA ASP A 59 22.71 -2.92 0.96
C ASP A 59 23.81 -3.78 1.62
N PRO A 60 23.66 -5.10 1.70
CA PRO A 60 24.66 -5.97 2.33
C PRO A 60 25.92 -6.16 1.47
N ARG A 61 25.91 -5.71 0.21
CA ARG A 61 27.00 -5.91 -0.71
C ARG A 61 28.16 -4.97 -0.41
N THR A 62 29.36 -5.52 -0.27
CA THR A 62 30.59 -4.76 0.05
C THR A 62 31.38 -4.32 -1.16
N GLY A 63 31.02 -4.80 -2.35
CA GLY A 63 31.76 -4.54 -3.59
C GLY A 63 31.48 -3.14 -4.17
N ARG A 64 32.54 -2.37 -4.46
CA ARG A 64 32.43 -1.03 -5.07
C ARG A 64 32.03 -1.04 -6.56
N ASN A 65 32.14 -2.17 -7.25
CA ASN A 65 31.92 -2.30 -8.70
C ASN A 65 30.56 -2.87 -9.10
N GLY A 66 29.56 -2.87 -8.20
CA GLY A 66 28.22 -3.33 -8.53
C GLY A 66 27.68 -2.67 -9.81
N GLN A 67 27.16 -3.48 -10.73
CA GLN A 67 26.56 -2.97 -11.97
C GLN A 67 25.30 -2.16 -11.66
N HIS A 68 24.49 -2.64 -10.71
CA HIS A 68 23.24 -2.04 -10.30
C HIS A 68 23.30 -1.63 -8.83
N GLN A 69 22.87 -0.41 -8.56
CA GLN A 69 22.67 0.10 -7.21
C GLN A 69 21.32 -0.37 -6.66
N LEU A 70 21.13 -0.30 -5.35
CA LEU A 70 19.92 -0.74 -4.66
C LEU A 70 18.67 -0.03 -5.21
N GLY A 71 18.71 1.29 -5.37
CA GLY A 71 17.62 2.06 -5.97
C GLY A 71 17.29 1.63 -7.40
N GLY A 72 18.29 1.20 -8.19
CA GLY A 72 18.07 0.66 -9.52
C GLY A 72 17.30 -0.68 -9.52
N PHE A 73 17.62 -1.58 -8.58
CA PHE A 73 16.86 -2.83 -8.40
C PHE A 73 15.43 -2.54 -7.98
N LEU A 74 15.26 -1.62 -7.03
CA LEU A 74 13.92 -1.27 -6.55
C LEU A 74 13.08 -0.64 -7.66
N ARG A 75 13.65 0.30 -8.43
CA ARG A 75 12.98 0.86 -9.61
C ARG A 75 12.57 -0.23 -10.58
N GLN A 76 13.46 -1.13 -10.93
CA GLN A 76 13.12 -2.23 -11.82
C GLN A 76 11.99 -3.08 -11.26
N SER A 77 12.03 -3.45 -9.97
CA SER A 77 10.97 -4.24 -9.32
C SER A 77 9.62 -3.54 -9.34
N VAL A 78 9.56 -2.27 -8.93
CA VAL A 78 8.33 -1.49 -8.88
C VAL A 78 7.77 -1.23 -10.28
N PHE A 79 8.60 -0.77 -11.20
CA PHE A 79 8.14 -0.39 -12.54
C PHE A 79 7.82 -1.60 -13.42
N SER A 80 8.45 -2.76 -13.21
CA SER A 80 8.03 -4.00 -13.86
C SER A 80 6.59 -4.35 -13.48
N ARG A 81 6.26 -4.29 -12.20
CA ARG A 81 4.90 -4.57 -11.72
C ARG A 81 3.88 -3.54 -12.19
N LEU A 82 4.24 -2.26 -12.26
CA LEU A 82 3.40 -1.22 -12.86
C LEU A 82 3.10 -1.46 -14.34
N ALA A 83 4.01 -2.11 -15.05
CA ALA A 83 3.82 -2.51 -16.46
C ALA A 83 3.06 -3.84 -16.61
N GLY A 84 2.70 -4.50 -15.51
CA GLY A 84 2.03 -5.80 -15.54
C GLY A 84 2.98 -7.01 -15.65
N TRP A 85 4.30 -6.79 -15.49
CA TRP A 85 5.31 -7.84 -15.46
C TRP A 85 5.58 -8.24 -14.01
N GLU A 86 4.88 -9.25 -13.53
CA GLU A 86 4.93 -9.64 -12.11
C GLU A 86 6.05 -10.64 -11.80
N ASP A 87 6.44 -11.46 -12.79
CA ASP A 87 7.44 -12.50 -12.65
C ASP A 87 8.86 -11.94 -12.76
N VAL A 88 9.72 -12.37 -11.85
CA VAL A 88 11.16 -12.05 -11.87
C VAL A 88 11.83 -12.54 -13.16
N ASN A 89 11.34 -13.63 -13.77
CA ASN A 89 11.88 -14.14 -15.05
C ASN A 89 11.70 -13.17 -16.21
N ASP A 90 10.69 -12.30 -16.16
CA ASP A 90 10.48 -11.28 -17.19
C ASP A 90 11.62 -10.24 -17.22
N ALA A 91 12.40 -10.13 -16.16
CA ALA A 91 13.55 -9.25 -16.11
C ALA A 91 14.57 -9.54 -17.22
N ASP A 92 14.67 -10.78 -17.72
CA ASP A 92 15.60 -11.10 -18.82
C ASP A 92 15.18 -10.49 -20.17
N ARG A 93 13.88 -10.18 -20.34
CA ARG A 93 13.36 -9.40 -21.46
C ARG A 93 13.47 -7.90 -21.19
N LEU A 94 13.00 -7.46 -20.02
CA LEU A 94 12.95 -6.06 -19.63
C LEU A 94 14.34 -5.41 -19.53
N ARG A 95 15.39 -6.19 -19.21
CA ARG A 95 16.75 -5.65 -19.10
C ARG A 95 17.30 -4.99 -20.37
N PHE A 96 16.77 -5.35 -21.54
CA PHE A 96 17.14 -4.79 -22.83
C PHE A 96 16.17 -3.72 -23.33
N ASP A 97 15.01 -3.60 -22.69
CA ASP A 97 14.02 -2.59 -23.07
C ASP A 97 14.59 -1.17 -22.86
N PRO A 98 14.54 -0.30 -23.88
CA PRO A 98 15.12 1.04 -23.80
C PRO A 98 14.47 1.88 -22.68
N VAL A 99 13.16 1.77 -22.47
CA VAL A 99 12.43 2.53 -21.45
C VAL A 99 12.80 2.03 -20.05
N MET A 100 12.82 0.72 -19.83
CA MET A 100 13.20 0.14 -18.54
C MET A 100 14.66 0.53 -18.18
N ARG A 101 15.56 0.54 -19.15
CA ARG A 101 16.96 0.99 -18.94
C ARG A 101 17.04 2.45 -18.49
N GLN A 102 16.21 3.32 -19.06
CA GLN A 102 16.13 4.74 -18.65
C GLN A 102 15.52 4.88 -17.24
N ILE A 103 14.47 4.13 -16.94
CA ILE A 103 13.84 4.12 -15.63
C ILE A 103 14.83 3.72 -14.53
N VAL A 104 15.56 2.63 -14.74
CA VAL A 104 16.58 2.14 -13.79
C VAL A 104 17.72 3.16 -13.66
N GLY A 105 18.13 3.75 -14.78
CA GLY A 105 19.15 4.79 -14.82
C GLY A 105 20.58 4.29 -14.61
N GLY A 106 21.51 5.24 -14.47
CA GLY A 106 22.92 4.95 -14.19
C GLY A 106 23.58 4.04 -15.24
N LYS A 107 24.27 2.98 -14.78
CA LYS A 107 24.95 2.05 -15.69
C LYS A 107 23.99 1.24 -16.57
N ALA A 108 22.71 1.09 -16.16
CA ALA A 108 21.72 0.32 -16.91
C ALA A 108 21.46 0.92 -18.29
N VAL A 109 21.52 2.22 -18.45
CA VAL A 109 21.32 2.92 -19.72
C VAL A 109 22.23 2.36 -20.83
N LYS A 110 23.47 2.02 -20.48
CA LYS A 110 24.47 1.50 -21.45
C LYS A 110 24.62 -0.01 -21.43
N ARG A 111 24.46 -0.65 -20.25
CA ARG A 111 24.81 -2.06 -20.03
C ARG A 111 23.59 -2.99 -19.86
N GLY A 112 22.40 -2.43 -19.82
CA GLY A 112 21.17 -3.17 -19.54
C GLY A 112 20.78 -3.12 -18.05
N ALA A 113 19.50 -3.28 -17.79
CA ALA A 113 18.96 -3.42 -16.44
C ALA A 113 19.31 -4.80 -15.83
N ALA A 114 18.86 -5.09 -14.63
CA ALA A 114 19.20 -6.33 -13.94
C ALA A 114 18.56 -7.56 -14.61
N SER A 115 19.30 -8.66 -14.61
CA SER A 115 18.80 -9.96 -15.09
C SER A 115 17.85 -10.62 -14.10
N ALA A 116 17.09 -11.64 -14.54
CA ALA A 116 16.23 -12.43 -13.68
C ALA A 116 16.94 -12.96 -12.44
N SER A 117 18.13 -13.54 -12.59
CA SER A 117 18.92 -14.04 -11.46
C SER A 117 19.40 -12.92 -10.51
N ALA A 118 19.63 -11.71 -11.00
CA ALA A 118 20.00 -10.57 -10.17
C ALA A 118 18.79 -10.03 -9.41
N MET A 119 17.60 -9.97 -10.05
CA MET A 119 16.35 -9.59 -9.43
C MET A 119 15.90 -10.61 -8.38
N ALA A 120 16.03 -11.91 -8.68
CA ALA A 120 15.72 -12.96 -7.72
C ALA A 120 16.54 -12.80 -6.42
N ARG A 121 17.86 -12.60 -6.54
CA ARG A 121 18.71 -12.35 -5.35
C ARG A 121 18.33 -11.06 -4.63
N PHE A 122 17.98 -10.02 -5.36
CA PHE A 122 17.49 -8.79 -4.74
C PHE A 122 16.24 -9.06 -3.88
N GLU A 123 15.26 -9.79 -4.41
CA GLU A 123 14.03 -10.09 -3.69
C GLU A 123 14.22 -11.11 -2.56
N THR A 124 15.02 -12.16 -2.76
CA THR A 124 15.15 -13.27 -1.80
C THR A 124 16.28 -13.11 -0.78
N GLU A 125 17.35 -12.38 -1.09
CA GLU A 125 18.52 -12.27 -0.20
C GLU A 125 18.66 -10.87 0.40
N MET A 126 18.22 -9.82 -0.33
CA MET A 126 18.38 -8.44 0.13
C MET A 126 17.11 -7.94 0.82
N LEU A 127 15.95 -8.01 0.16
CA LEU A 127 14.71 -7.47 0.73
C LEU A 127 14.22 -8.27 1.94
N THR A 128 14.51 -9.57 2.04
CA THR A 128 14.12 -10.44 3.16
C THR A 128 14.90 -10.20 4.45
N GLN A 129 15.95 -9.38 4.42
CA GLN A 129 16.65 -9.04 5.66
C GLN A 129 15.75 -8.26 6.60
N ALA A 130 15.77 -8.58 7.89
CA ALA A 130 14.89 -7.98 8.89
C ALA A 130 14.89 -6.44 8.86
N LYS A 131 16.07 -5.82 8.67
CA LYS A 131 16.18 -4.35 8.53
C LYS A 131 15.44 -3.83 7.31
N ASN A 132 15.50 -4.54 6.18
CA ASN A 132 14.85 -4.15 4.95
C ASN A 132 13.34 -4.39 5.00
N LEU A 133 12.89 -5.48 5.61
CA LEU A 133 11.46 -5.71 5.84
C LEU A 133 10.85 -4.61 6.71
N SER A 134 11.53 -4.20 7.78
CA SER A 134 11.09 -3.08 8.61
C SER A 134 11.05 -1.76 7.82
N ALA A 135 12.10 -1.48 7.05
CA ALA A 135 12.16 -0.27 6.21
C ALA A 135 11.04 -0.24 5.17
N LEU A 136 10.77 -1.37 4.50
CA LEU A 136 9.68 -1.49 3.52
C LEU A 136 8.31 -1.33 4.17
N ALA A 137 8.13 -1.83 5.40
CA ALA A 137 6.88 -1.65 6.14
C ALA A 137 6.62 -0.17 6.50
N ASP A 138 7.69 0.60 6.77
CA ASP A 138 7.59 2.03 7.11
C ASP A 138 7.54 2.94 5.88
N LEU A 139 8.04 2.49 4.74
CA LEU A 139 8.19 3.31 3.53
C LEU A 139 6.89 3.97 3.05
N PRO A 140 5.74 3.26 2.94
CA PRO A 140 4.51 3.87 2.46
C PRO A 140 4.09 5.05 3.35
N GLY A 141 4.11 4.87 4.67
CA GLY A 141 3.77 5.92 5.60
C GLY A 141 4.67 7.14 5.51
N ARG A 142 5.99 6.95 5.43
CA ARG A 142 6.94 8.07 5.26
C ARG A 142 6.74 8.79 3.93
N TRP A 143 6.38 8.07 2.89
CA TRP A 143 6.10 8.69 1.61
C TRP A 143 4.80 9.53 1.66
N ILE A 144 3.76 9.03 2.33
CA ILE A 144 2.52 9.78 2.60
C ILE A 144 2.83 11.07 3.38
N ASP A 145 3.76 11.04 4.35
CA ASP A 145 4.16 12.23 5.09
C ASP A 145 4.68 13.35 4.17
N THR A 146 5.39 13.02 3.09
CA THR A 146 5.86 14.03 2.12
C THR A 146 4.71 14.77 1.40
N VAL A 147 3.57 14.09 1.24
CA VAL A 147 2.33 14.69 0.69
C VAL A 147 1.63 15.51 1.77
N HIS A 148 1.54 14.98 2.98
CA HIS A 148 0.93 15.66 4.11
C HIS A 148 1.69 16.90 4.55
N ASP A 149 3.01 16.96 4.39
CA ASP A 149 3.81 18.16 4.63
C ASP A 149 3.43 19.32 3.69
N LYS A 150 3.07 18.99 2.45
CA LYS A 150 2.60 19.97 1.46
C LYS A 150 1.13 20.34 1.65
N GLN A 151 0.31 19.37 2.03
CA GLN A 151 -1.13 19.53 2.22
C GLN A 151 -1.62 18.77 3.46
N PRO A 152 -1.45 19.35 4.67
CA PRO A 152 -1.82 18.68 5.90
C PRO A 152 -3.30 18.29 5.94
N PRO A 153 -3.64 17.05 6.27
CA PRO A 153 -5.02 16.62 6.41
C PRO A 153 -5.66 17.26 7.66
N LYS A 154 -6.92 17.63 7.56
CA LYS A 154 -7.70 18.11 8.71
C LYS A 154 -8.17 16.98 9.63
N PHE A 155 -8.34 15.81 9.08
CA PHE A 155 -8.70 14.58 9.79
C PHE A 155 -8.06 13.39 9.11
N ILE A 156 -7.86 12.33 9.87
CA ILE A 156 -7.42 11.03 9.36
C ILE A 156 -8.44 9.97 9.72
N THR A 157 -8.73 9.08 8.81
CA THR A 157 -9.51 7.87 9.06
C THR A 157 -8.69 6.68 8.57
N LEU A 158 -8.38 5.77 9.46
CA LEU A 158 -7.65 4.55 9.16
C LEU A 158 -8.62 3.38 9.06
N ASP A 159 -8.46 2.59 8.02
CA ASP A 159 -9.16 1.33 7.81
C ASP A 159 -8.15 0.19 7.92
N MET A 160 -8.37 -0.74 8.86
CA MET A 160 -7.55 -1.94 8.99
C MET A 160 -8.36 -3.15 8.63
N ASP A 161 -7.80 -3.97 7.74
CA ASP A 161 -8.42 -5.22 7.31
C ASP A 161 -7.37 -6.25 6.89
N SER A 162 -7.74 -7.50 6.99
CA SER A 162 -6.97 -8.63 6.47
C SER A 162 -7.56 -9.12 5.16
N SER A 163 -6.72 -9.66 4.30
CA SER A 163 -7.15 -10.16 3.00
C SER A 163 -6.63 -11.56 2.76
N GLU A 164 -7.34 -12.32 1.95
CA GLU A 164 -6.83 -13.56 1.38
C GLU A 164 -5.89 -13.24 0.21
N SER A 165 -4.73 -13.90 0.19
CA SER A 165 -3.82 -13.90 -0.95
C SER A 165 -3.57 -15.34 -1.38
N PRO A 166 -4.38 -15.88 -2.32
CA PRO A 166 -4.25 -17.26 -2.78
C PRO A 166 -2.86 -17.54 -3.33
N VAL A 167 -2.33 -18.71 -3.02
CA VAL A 167 -1.00 -19.13 -3.45
C VAL A 167 -1.13 -20.34 -4.39
N HIS A 168 -0.46 -20.24 -5.52
CA HIS A 168 -0.30 -21.33 -6.46
C HIS A 168 1.09 -21.94 -6.30
N GLY A 169 1.16 -23.20 -5.89
CA GLY A 169 2.42 -23.90 -5.63
C GLY A 169 2.86 -23.90 -4.17
N GLU A 170 4.17 -24.04 -3.92
CA GLU A 170 4.77 -24.13 -2.58
C GLU A 170 5.53 -22.85 -2.26
N GLN A 171 4.81 -21.87 -1.75
CA GLN A 171 5.41 -20.63 -1.27
C GLN A 171 5.59 -20.70 0.25
N GLU A 172 6.72 -20.20 0.76
CA GLU A 172 7.00 -20.14 2.18
C GLU A 172 5.91 -19.34 2.92
N GLY A 173 5.43 -19.89 4.04
CA GLY A 173 4.35 -19.29 4.83
C GLY A 173 2.95 -19.51 4.26
N ALA A 174 2.80 -20.08 3.07
CA ALA A 174 1.49 -20.43 2.54
C ALA A 174 0.89 -21.62 3.30
N MET A 175 -0.24 -21.39 3.95
CA MET A 175 -0.91 -22.36 4.80
C MET A 175 -2.39 -22.45 4.42
N TRP A 176 -3.00 -23.60 4.72
CA TRP A 176 -4.44 -23.78 4.54
C TRP A 176 -5.23 -22.89 5.50
N ASN A 177 -6.13 -22.10 4.97
CA ASN A 177 -7.06 -21.30 5.73
C ASN A 177 -8.48 -21.89 5.64
N GLY A 178 -9.00 -22.35 6.80
CA GLY A 178 -10.32 -22.99 6.85
C GLY A 178 -11.48 -22.04 6.58
N HIS A 179 -11.31 -20.72 6.79
CA HIS A 179 -12.34 -19.71 6.49
C HIS A 179 -12.47 -19.47 4.97
N PHE A 180 -11.34 -19.33 4.28
CA PHE A 180 -11.30 -19.12 2.83
C PHE A 180 -11.34 -20.43 2.04
N GLN A 181 -11.11 -21.59 2.70
CA GLN A 181 -11.01 -22.91 2.07
C GLN A 181 -9.95 -22.96 0.96
N SER A 182 -8.84 -22.29 1.18
CA SER A 182 -7.73 -22.18 0.24
C SER A 182 -6.37 -22.23 0.92
N LYS A 183 -5.32 -22.63 0.16
CA LYS A 183 -3.92 -22.41 0.56
C LYS A 183 -3.55 -20.98 0.20
N CYS A 184 -3.28 -20.16 1.18
CA CYS A 184 -3.06 -18.72 0.99
C CYS A 184 -2.01 -18.16 1.95
N LEU A 185 -1.64 -16.91 1.72
CA LEU A 185 -1.11 -15.99 2.72
C LEU A 185 -2.26 -15.10 3.23
N HIS A 186 -2.12 -14.54 4.42
CA HIS A 186 -3.16 -13.74 5.07
C HIS A 186 -2.61 -12.37 5.48
N PRO A 187 -2.32 -11.48 4.50
CA PRO A 187 -1.77 -10.16 4.78
C PRO A 187 -2.74 -9.31 5.58
N LEU A 188 -2.18 -8.40 6.38
CA LEU A 188 -2.90 -7.36 7.11
C LEU A 188 -2.51 -6.00 6.57
N PHE A 189 -3.49 -5.14 6.32
CA PHE A 189 -3.31 -3.82 5.75
C PHE A 189 -3.92 -2.74 6.62
N VAL A 190 -3.31 -1.56 6.61
CA VAL A 190 -3.90 -0.31 7.11
C VAL A 190 -3.89 0.70 5.97
N PHE A 191 -5.06 1.22 5.63
CA PHE A 191 -5.24 2.27 4.63
C PHE A 191 -5.77 3.54 5.27
N ASN A 192 -5.53 4.68 4.63
CA ASN A 192 -6.18 5.93 5.01
C ASN A 192 -7.45 6.20 4.18
N GLN A 193 -8.14 7.31 4.46
CA GLN A 193 -9.38 7.68 3.75
C GLN A 193 -9.19 8.01 2.28
N TYR A 194 -7.97 8.19 1.82
CA TYR A 194 -7.64 8.44 0.41
C TYR A 194 -7.38 7.15 -0.36
N GLY A 195 -7.31 6.01 0.36
CA GLY A 195 -6.95 4.72 -0.19
C GLY A 195 -5.45 4.46 -0.23
N ASP A 196 -4.65 5.34 0.39
CA ASP A 196 -3.21 5.13 0.46
C ASP A 196 -2.87 4.07 1.49
N LEU A 197 -1.94 3.21 1.15
CA LEU A 197 -1.41 2.19 2.05
C LEU A 197 -0.50 2.83 3.10
N GLU A 198 -0.92 2.79 4.35
CA GLU A 198 -0.14 3.32 5.48
C GLU A 198 0.92 2.33 5.96
N ARG A 199 0.55 1.07 6.07
CA ARG A 199 1.42 -0.03 6.49
C ARG A 199 0.76 -1.37 6.18
N CYS A 200 1.57 -2.40 5.96
CA CYS A 200 1.09 -3.77 5.84
C CYS A 200 2.09 -4.77 6.44
N ALA A 201 1.58 -5.98 6.68
CA ALA A 201 2.40 -7.13 7.02
C ALA A 201 1.92 -8.36 6.27
N LEU A 202 2.84 -9.10 5.67
CA LEU A 202 2.56 -10.41 5.11
C LEU A 202 2.61 -11.46 6.23
N ARG A 203 1.57 -12.28 6.34
CA ARG A 203 1.42 -13.27 7.40
C ARG A 203 1.11 -14.65 6.82
N PRO A 204 1.42 -15.74 7.53
CA PRO A 204 0.98 -17.08 7.15
C PRO A 204 -0.54 -17.17 6.99
N GLY A 205 -1.00 -18.07 6.12
CA GLY A 205 -2.41 -18.21 5.79
C GLY A 205 -3.31 -18.66 6.94
N ASN A 206 -2.76 -19.38 7.91
CA ASN A 206 -3.49 -19.99 9.02
C ASN A 206 -3.63 -19.11 10.28
N VAL A 207 -3.19 -17.86 10.24
CA VAL A 207 -3.31 -16.94 11.38
C VAL A 207 -4.71 -16.34 11.46
N HIS A 208 -5.13 -15.95 12.67
CA HIS A 208 -6.37 -15.19 12.84
C HIS A 208 -6.22 -13.77 12.27
N SER A 209 -7.34 -13.17 11.82
CA SER A 209 -7.30 -11.82 11.25
C SER A 209 -6.65 -10.78 12.16
N ALA A 210 -6.89 -10.88 13.46
CA ALA A 210 -6.33 -9.96 14.45
C ALA A 210 -4.91 -10.30 14.92
N ASP A 211 -4.32 -11.45 14.55
CA ASP A 211 -2.96 -11.77 15.00
C ASP A 211 -1.95 -10.74 14.47
N GLY A 212 -1.05 -10.26 15.33
CA GLY A 212 0.00 -9.30 14.97
C GLY A 212 -0.50 -7.90 14.56
N TRP A 213 -1.74 -7.54 14.90
CA TRP A 213 -2.30 -6.22 14.58
C TRP A 213 -1.49 -5.07 15.21
N GLU A 214 -0.89 -5.29 16.37
CA GLU A 214 -0.10 -4.28 17.08
C GLU A 214 1.10 -3.81 16.28
N ASP A 215 1.83 -4.74 15.65
CA ASP A 215 3.03 -4.44 14.87
C ASP A 215 2.72 -3.64 13.61
N VAL A 216 1.47 -3.72 13.15
CA VAL A 216 1.01 -2.97 11.98
C VAL A 216 0.40 -1.64 12.39
N LEU A 217 -0.49 -1.62 13.39
CA LEU A 217 -1.26 -0.44 13.74
C LEU A 217 -0.51 0.56 14.63
N LYS A 218 0.19 0.09 15.69
CA LYS A 218 0.86 0.99 16.64
C LYS A 218 1.82 1.99 15.97
N PRO A 219 2.68 1.60 15.00
CA PRO A 219 3.52 2.56 14.30
C PRO A 219 2.73 3.61 13.52
N VAL A 220 1.58 3.24 12.96
CA VAL A 220 0.71 4.18 12.22
C VAL A 220 0.04 5.17 13.18
N LEU A 221 -0.49 4.69 14.32
CA LEU A 221 -1.07 5.57 15.34
C LEU A 221 -0.02 6.56 15.88
N ALA A 222 1.19 6.08 16.17
CA ALA A 222 2.30 6.92 16.65
C ALA A 222 2.65 8.03 15.65
N ARG A 223 2.64 7.72 14.34
CA ARG A 223 2.88 8.69 13.28
C ARG A 223 1.82 9.78 13.26
N TYR A 224 0.56 9.46 13.50
CA TYR A 224 -0.55 10.41 13.58
C TYR A 224 -0.84 10.91 15.02
N SER A 225 0.11 10.78 15.93
CA SER A 225 -0.04 11.28 17.29
C SER A 225 -0.23 12.81 17.32
N ARG A 226 -0.78 13.32 18.43
CA ARG A 226 -0.98 14.78 18.60
C ARG A 226 0.33 15.56 18.64
N SER A 227 1.43 14.93 19.02
CA SER A 227 2.76 15.54 19.03
C SER A 227 3.32 15.72 17.63
N VAL A 228 3.04 14.78 16.71
CA VAL A 228 3.53 14.83 15.33
C VAL A 228 2.59 15.65 14.43
N TYR A 229 1.27 15.46 14.57
CA TYR A 229 0.25 16.18 13.79
C TYR A 229 -0.71 16.96 14.71
N PRO A 230 -0.28 18.06 15.32
CA PRO A 230 -1.12 18.86 16.23
C PRO A 230 -2.32 19.49 15.52
N SER A 231 -2.24 19.68 14.20
CA SER A 231 -3.31 20.26 13.37
C SER A 231 -4.46 19.31 13.08
N LEU A 232 -4.29 18.01 13.32
CA LEU A 232 -5.36 17.03 13.10
C LEU A 232 -6.50 17.23 14.12
N GLN A 233 -7.68 17.58 13.59
CA GLN A 233 -8.87 17.82 14.39
C GLN A 233 -9.53 16.53 14.84
N ARG A 234 -9.48 15.49 14.01
CA ARG A 234 -10.12 14.20 14.26
C ARG A 234 -9.27 13.05 13.77
N ARG A 235 -9.19 12.01 14.59
CA ARG A 235 -8.53 10.72 14.35
C ARG A 235 -9.59 9.64 14.45
N ARG A 236 -9.79 8.88 13.39
CA ARG A 236 -10.82 7.85 13.32
C ARG A 236 -10.20 6.53 12.89
N PHE A 237 -10.70 5.46 13.47
CA PHE A 237 -10.30 4.10 13.13
C PHE A 237 -11.52 3.25 12.80
N ARG A 238 -11.44 2.43 11.76
CA ARG A 238 -12.49 1.50 11.36
C ARG A 238 -11.92 0.13 11.09
N THR A 239 -12.65 -0.90 11.48
CA THR A 239 -12.30 -2.28 11.18
C THR A 239 -13.50 -3.20 11.34
N ASP A 240 -13.33 -4.47 10.96
CA ASP A 240 -14.37 -5.49 11.03
C ASP A 240 -14.47 -6.15 12.43
N ALA A 241 -15.30 -7.18 12.53
CA ALA A 241 -15.58 -7.86 13.81
C ALA A 241 -14.46 -8.81 14.27
N ALA A 242 -13.49 -9.11 13.42
CA ALA A 242 -12.35 -9.94 13.82
C ALA A 242 -11.43 -9.20 14.80
N PHE A 243 -11.44 -7.87 14.72
CA PHE A 243 -10.63 -6.98 15.56
C PHE A 243 -11.40 -6.40 16.77
N ALA A 244 -12.59 -6.89 17.06
CA ALA A 244 -13.35 -6.47 18.24
C ALA A 244 -12.79 -7.12 19.52
N ILE A 245 -11.59 -6.73 19.90
CA ILE A 245 -10.82 -7.23 21.06
C ILE A 245 -10.56 -6.11 22.07
N PRO A 246 -10.58 -6.40 23.38
CA PRO A 246 -10.43 -5.38 24.44
C PRO A 246 -9.17 -4.53 24.27
N GLU A 247 -8.04 -5.16 23.99
CA GLU A 247 -6.72 -4.53 23.89
C GLU A 247 -6.69 -3.44 22.81
N LEU A 248 -7.42 -3.64 21.70
CA LEU A 248 -7.54 -2.65 20.65
C LEU A 248 -8.41 -1.47 21.06
N PHE A 249 -9.54 -1.72 21.75
CA PHE A 249 -10.38 -0.66 22.27
C PHE A 249 -9.63 0.22 23.26
N GLU A 250 -8.94 -0.41 24.23
CA GLU A 250 -8.13 0.30 25.24
C GLU A 250 -7.07 1.16 24.59
N LEU A 251 -6.30 0.61 23.63
CA LEU A 251 -5.28 1.38 22.90
C LEU A 251 -5.88 2.59 22.18
N LEU A 252 -7.00 2.44 21.49
CA LEU A 252 -7.62 3.53 20.74
C LEU A 252 -8.16 4.62 21.68
N GLU A 253 -8.71 4.24 22.83
CA GLU A 253 -9.20 5.16 23.85
C GLU A 253 -8.03 5.93 24.51
N ASP A 254 -6.96 5.25 24.88
CA ASP A 254 -5.76 5.84 25.47
C ASP A 254 -5.09 6.84 24.52
N GLU A 255 -5.03 6.53 23.24
CA GLU A 255 -4.45 7.40 22.20
C GLU A 255 -5.42 8.48 21.70
N GLY A 256 -6.68 8.46 22.17
CA GLY A 256 -7.71 9.46 21.85
C GLY A 256 -8.20 9.39 20.40
N TRP A 257 -8.40 8.18 19.90
CA TRP A 257 -9.01 7.91 18.60
C TRP A 257 -10.50 7.63 18.72
N ASP A 258 -11.30 8.24 17.87
CA ASP A 258 -12.68 7.80 17.63
C ASP A 258 -12.64 6.50 16.82
N TYR A 259 -13.49 5.54 17.12
CA TYR A 259 -13.51 4.29 16.36
C TYR A 259 -14.90 3.78 16.01
N ALA A 260 -14.97 2.99 14.95
CA ALA A 260 -16.15 2.25 14.52
C ALA A 260 -15.73 0.80 14.19
N ILE A 261 -15.91 -0.09 15.18
CA ILE A 261 -15.55 -1.50 15.06
C ILE A 261 -16.82 -2.32 15.06
N ARG A 262 -16.99 -3.18 14.05
CA ARG A 262 -18.15 -4.06 13.99
C ARG A 262 -18.08 -5.10 15.11
N ILE A 263 -19.17 -5.29 15.82
CA ILE A 263 -19.31 -6.37 16.80
C ILE A 263 -19.94 -7.58 16.12
N LYS A 264 -19.39 -8.77 16.35
CA LYS A 264 -19.94 -10.02 15.83
C LYS A 264 -21.36 -10.24 16.36
N GLY A 265 -22.30 -10.48 15.45
CA GLY A 265 -23.70 -10.73 15.80
C GLY A 265 -23.82 -11.93 16.75
N ASN A 266 -24.65 -11.79 17.77
CA ASN A 266 -24.98 -12.85 18.68
C ASN A 266 -26.47 -12.75 19.10
N PRO A 267 -27.07 -13.80 19.69
CA PRO A 267 -28.49 -13.81 20.04
C PRO A 267 -28.93 -12.63 20.91
N LYS A 268 -28.08 -12.18 21.84
CA LYS A 268 -28.41 -11.02 22.70
C LYS A 268 -28.51 -9.72 21.92
N LEU A 269 -27.55 -9.48 21.01
CA LEU A 269 -27.57 -8.32 20.14
C LEU A 269 -28.77 -8.36 19.18
N HIS A 270 -29.11 -9.53 18.64
CA HIS A 270 -30.27 -9.70 17.77
C HIS A 270 -31.58 -9.35 18.51
N VAL A 271 -31.75 -9.75 19.77
CA VAL A 271 -32.92 -9.37 20.57
C VAL A 271 -33.03 -7.85 20.75
N GLN A 272 -31.89 -7.16 20.96
CA GLN A 272 -31.85 -5.70 21.12
C GLN A 272 -32.31 -4.93 19.89
N ILE A 273 -32.07 -5.48 18.70
CA ILE A 273 -32.35 -4.82 17.42
C ILE A 273 -33.53 -5.42 16.65
N ASP A 274 -34.15 -6.50 17.16
CA ASP A 274 -35.24 -7.23 16.49
C ASP A 274 -36.38 -6.30 16.04
N TRP A 275 -36.77 -5.36 16.89
CA TRP A 275 -37.78 -4.38 16.56
C TRP A 275 -37.45 -3.43 15.42
N LEU A 276 -36.16 -3.16 15.17
CA LEU A 276 -35.68 -2.37 14.03
C LEU A 276 -35.71 -3.16 12.71
N THR A 277 -35.46 -4.47 12.80
CA THR A 277 -35.37 -5.36 11.64
C THR A 277 -36.69 -5.95 11.20
N ARG A 278 -37.74 -5.79 12.03
CA ARG A 278 -39.11 -6.26 11.72
C ARG A 278 -39.63 -5.58 10.48
N ARG A 279 -40.00 -6.40 9.51
CA ARG A 279 -40.61 -5.92 8.27
C ARG A 279 -41.94 -5.25 8.57
N ARG A 280 -42.07 -4.01 8.15
CA ARG A 280 -43.39 -3.32 8.22
C ARG A 280 -44.34 -3.93 7.18
N PRO A 281 -45.64 -4.08 7.52
CA PRO A 281 -46.65 -4.50 6.55
C PRO A 281 -46.70 -3.53 5.36
N GLY A 282 -46.92 -4.08 4.16
CA GLY A 282 -47.04 -3.27 2.96
C GLY A 282 -45.90 -3.54 1.92
N ARG A 283 -45.92 -2.75 0.84
CA ARG A 283 -44.88 -2.85 -0.21
C ARG A 283 -43.51 -2.41 0.32
N PRO A 284 -42.45 -3.20 0.11
CA PRO A 284 -41.14 -2.79 0.51
C PRO A 284 -40.71 -1.50 -0.22
N PRO A 285 -39.97 -0.58 0.45
CA PRO A 285 -39.49 0.62 -0.15
C PRO A 285 -38.44 0.28 -1.25
N ASN A 286 -38.42 1.08 -2.32
CA ASN A 286 -37.47 0.93 -3.43
C ASN A 286 -36.06 1.49 -3.10
N HIS A 287 -35.85 1.95 -1.86
CA HIS A 287 -34.59 2.51 -1.40
C HIS A 287 -34.12 1.79 -0.14
N ILE A 288 -32.82 1.89 0.15
CA ILE A 288 -32.23 1.33 1.36
C ILE A 288 -32.71 2.13 2.57
N VAL A 289 -33.41 1.46 3.48
CA VAL A 289 -33.81 2.05 4.78
C VAL A 289 -32.72 1.72 5.80
N ARG A 290 -32.18 2.78 6.44
CA ARG A 290 -31.22 2.65 7.54
C ARG A 290 -31.89 3.07 8.82
N CYS A 291 -31.86 2.19 9.84
CA CYS A 291 -32.39 2.45 11.17
C CYS A 291 -31.22 2.42 12.17
N TYR A 292 -31.24 3.33 13.12
CA TYR A 292 -30.20 3.44 14.15
C TYR A 292 -30.83 3.43 15.53
N THR A 293 -30.11 2.81 16.45
CA THR A 293 -30.45 2.84 17.89
C THR A 293 -29.20 2.72 18.72
N SER A 294 -29.25 3.18 19.97
CA SER A 294 -28.15 3.06 20.92
C SER A 294 -28.57 2.19 22.07
N PHE A 295 -27.72 1.29 22.51
CA PHE A 295 -27.96 0.45 23.69
C PHE A 295 -26.64 0.04 24.33
N HIS A 296 -26.70 -0.33 25.61
CA HIS A 296 -25.51 -0.84 26.30
C HIS A 296 -25.43 -2.36 26.14
N TYR A 297 -24.22 -2.81 25.78
CA TYR A 297 -23.91 -4.23 25.67
C TYR A 297 -22.68 -4.59 26.48
N ARG A 298 -22.76 -5.64 27.29
CA ARG A 298 -21.64 -6.20 28.02
C ARG A 298 -21.37 -7.61 27.51
N ALA A 299 -20.20 -7.84 26.93
CA ALA A 299 -19.74 -9.16 26.57
C ALA A 299 -19.57 -10.03 27.83
N LYS A 300 -19.66 -11.34 27.65
CA LYS A 300 -19.22 -12.30 28.66
C LYS A 300 -17.75 -12.60 28.36
N SER A 301 -16.84 -11.81 28.76
CA SER A 301 -15.41 -12.13 28.80
C SER A 301 -15.03 -12.38 30.24
#